data_f33d282601b3fce71ce28e78e4318de4
#
_entry.id   f33d282601b3fce71ce28e78e4318de4
#
_cell.length_a   1.000
_cell.length_b   1.000
_cell.length_c   1.000
_cell.angle_alpha   90.00
_cell.angle_beta   90.00
_cell.angle_gamma   90.00
#
_symmetry.space_group_name_H-M   'P 1'
#
loop_
_entity.id
_entity.type
_entity.pdbx_description
1 polymer ?
#
loop_
_entity_poly.entity_id
_entity_poly.type
_entity_poly.pdbx_seq_one_letter_code
_entity_poly.pdbx_strand_id
1 'polypeptide(L)'
;MPEVTQTSRLLDAVVALSADLSLPNVLKRIVEAAAEVSGARYAALGVLGQGQPDLKRGLVEFVTHGIDGKGIRAIGHLPQGVGVLGLLITDPKPRRIADIGAHPASAGFPAHHPPMTSFLGVPVMVRDQVFGNLYLTEKQGAAEFSQSDEDMVVALAGAAGVAIENARLHQRLEQLAVLGERERIARDLHDTVIQRLFATGMGLQSLVGRMEESDLRERLQQAVDELDETIREIRITIFDLEARDAEKEGLRARVLALAGEATATLGFAPRVHMDGPLDAATDATTQEELLKTLREALSNVVRHASASSVEVLLRAGSGTVTLRVADNGVGIPKDARRGHGLDNMQTRAESLGGVCELSVRRGGGTVVSWRVPASP
;
A
#
# COMPACT_ATOMS: atom_id res chain seq x y z
N MET A 1 -44.17 16.64 24.45
CA MET A 1 -42.95 17.48 24.34
C MET A 1 -41.62 16.72 24.41
N PRO A 2 -41.45 15.48 24.92
CA PRO A 2 -40.16 14.76 24.86
C PRO A 2 -39.74 14.36 23.46
N GLU A 3 -40.67 13.96 22.58
CA GLU A 3 -40.34 13.50 21.18
C GLU A 3 -39.69 14.56 20.29
N VAL A 4 -40.11 15.83 20.39
CA VAL A 4 -39.54 16.93 19.61
C VAL A 4 -38.07 17.17 19.98
N THR A 5 -37.74 16.98 21.28
CA THR A 5 -36.36 17.15 21.76
C THR A 5 -35.44 16.01 21.30
N GLN A 6 -35.96 14.78 21.21
CA GLN A 6 -35.17 13.61 20.73
C GLN A 6 -34.91 13.67 19.22
N THR A 7 -35.91 14.03 18.42
CA THR A 7 -35.75 14.21 16.96
C THR A 7 -34.76 15.33 16.65
N SER A 8 -34.77 16.44 17.42
CA SER A 8 -33.77 17.51 17.25
C SER A 8 -32.34 17.03 17.50
N ARG A 9 -32.11 16.26 18.59
CA ARG A 9 -30.79 15.71 18.91
C ARG A 9 -30.28 14.76 17.83
N LEU A 10 -31.15 13.92 17.27
CA LEU A 10 -30.77 13.03 16.17
C LEU A 10 -30.37 13.83 14.91
N LEU A 11 -31.12 14.90 14.59
CA LEU A 11 -30.81 15.76 13.45
C LEU A 11 -29.47 16.48 13.63
N ASP A 12 -29.23 17.04 14.83
CA ASP A 12 -27.98 17.70 15.16
C ASP A 12 -26.79 16.72 15.07
N ALA A 13 -26.97 15.48 15.54
CA ALA A 13 -25.98 14.43 15.44
C ALA A 13 -25.67 14.06 13.98
N VAL A 14 -26.70 13.88 13.13
CA VAL A 14 -26.54 13.57 11.71
C VAL A 14 -25.83 14.70 10.96
N VAL A 15 -26.19 15.96 11.24
CA VAL A 15 -25.50 17.12 10.64
C VAL A 15 -24.03 17.15 11.07
N ALA A 16 -23.74 16.90 12.34
CA ALA A 16 -22.38 16.87 12.85
C ALA A 16 -21.52 15.76 12.20
N LEU A 17 -22.09 14.59 11.88
CA LEU A 17 -21.40 13.50 11.18
C LEU A 17 -21.00 13.89 9.75
N SER A 18 -21.82 14.71 9.08
CA SER A 18 -21.58 15.11 7.69
C SER A 18 -20.51 16.20 7.53
N ALA A 19 -20.11 16.85 8.62
CA ALA A 19 -19.19 18.00 8.61
C ALA A 19 -17.71 17.61 8.56
N ASP A 20 -17.36 16.34 8.79
CA ASP A 20 -15.97 15.87 8.84
C ASP A 20 -15.71 14.89 7.70
N LEU A 21 -14.56 15.04 7.04
CA LEU A 21 -14.13 14.18 5.93
C LEU A 21 -13.03 13.19 6.36
N SER A 22 -12.50 13.32 7.57
CA SER A 22 -11.50 12.40 8.14
C SER A 22 -12.17 11.17 8.73
N LEU A 23 -11.92 9.99 8.20
CA LEU A 23 -12.52 8.74 8.68
C LEU A 23 -12.34 8.53 10.20
N PRO A 24 -11.16 8.72 10.82
CA PRO A 24 -11.02 8.57 12.27
C PRO A 24 -11.91 9.52 13.07
N ASN A 25 -12.07 10.77 12.63
CA ASN A 25 -12.92 11.75 13.28
C ASN A 25 -14.41 11.38 13.12
N VAL A 26 -14.81 10.93 11.93
CA VAL A 26 -16.19 10.45 11.68
C VAL A 26 -16.52 9.29 12.61
N LEU A 27 -15.63 8.28 12.74
CA LEU A 27 -15.85 7.14 13.63
C LEU A 27 -16.00 7.57 15.10
N LYS A 28 -15.17 8.50 15.56
CA LYS A 28 -15.24 9.04 16.91
C LYS A 28 -16.57 9.76 17.16
N ARG A 29 -16.98 10.62 16.24
CA ARG A 29 -18.27 11.35 16.32
C ARG A 29 -19.47 10.43 16.31
N ILE A 30 -19.43 9.34 15.53
CA ILE A 30 -20.50 8.33 15.52
C ILE A 30 -20.69 7.75 16.92
N VAL A 31 -19.60 7.39 17.58
CA VAL A 31 -19.64 6.77 18.92
C VAL A 31 -20.13 7.78 19.97
N GLU A 32 -19.67 9.02 19.92
CA GLU A 32 -20.11 10.10 20.81
C GLU A 32 -21.60 10.41 20.62
N ALA A 33 -22.04 10.57 19.37
CA ALA A 33 -23.44 10.82 19.03
C ALA A 33 -24.35 9.66 19.45
N ALA A 34 -23.93 8.43 19.27
CA ALA A 34 -24.68 7.25 19.66
C ALA A 34 -24.87 7.18 21.19
N ALA A 35 -23.82 7.53 21.97
CA ALA A 35 -23.93 7.62 23.42
C ALA A 35 -24.90 8.69 23.85
N GLU A 36 -24.84 9.90 23.26
CA GLU A 36 -25.67 11.04 23.59
C GLU A 36 -27.16 10.79 23.26
N VAL A 37 -27.44 10.30 22.02
CA VAL A 37 -28.81 10.07 21.54
C VAL A 37 -29.48 8.95 22.34
N SER A 38 -28.74 7.88 22.67
CA SER A 38 -29.28 6.73 23.41
C SER A 38 -29.27 6.92 24.92
N GLY A 39 -28.51 7.88 25.44
CA GLY A 39 -28.24 8.01 26.87
C GLY A 39 -27.43 6.84 27.44
N ALA A 40 -26.58 6.23 26.63
CA ALA A 40 -25.64 5.21 27.09
C ALA A 40 -24.45 5.83 27.83
N ARG A 41 -24.00 5.17 28.90
CA ARG A 41 -22.77 5.58 29.60
C ARG A 41 -21.53 5.22 28.82
N TYR A 42 -21.53 4.08 28.17
CA TYR A 42 -20.43 3.59 27.35
C TYR A 42 -20.93 3.30 25.95
N ALA A 43 -20.13 3.70 24.97
CA ALA A 43 -20.38 3.39 23.57
C ALA A 43 -19.08 2.94 22.88
N ALA A 44 -19.21 2.08 21.90
CA ALA A 44 -18.10 1.66 21.08
C ALA A 44 -18.55 1.34 19.65
N LEU A 45 -17.65 1.56 18.69
CA LEU A 45 -17.78 1.10 17.31
C LEU A 45 -16.68 0.10 17.02
N GLY A 46 -17.03 -1.15 16.81
CA GLY A 46 -16.13 -2.18 16.32
C GLY A 46 -16.15 -2.23 14.81
N VAL A 47 -15.01 -1.97 14.17
CA VAL A 47 -14.84 -2.01 12.71
C VAL A 47 -14.41 -3.40 12.28
N LEU A 48 -15.09 -3.96 11.28
CA LEU A 48 -14.78 -5.27 10.71
C LEU A 48 -13.72 -5.16 9.60
N GLY A 49 -12.79 -6.12 9.54
CA GLY A 49 -11.82 -6.21 8.46
C GLY A 49 -12.49 -6.48 7.11
N GLN A 50 -12.10 -5.75 6.05
CA GLN A 50 -12.67 -5.95 4.71
C GLN A 50 -12.10 -7.19 4.03
N GLY A 51 -12.96 -7.94 3.34
CA GLY A 51 -12.59 -8.90 2.30
C GLY A 51 -12.66 -10.38 2.61
N GLN A 52 -13.10 -10.81 3.82
CA GLN A 52 -13.43 -12.22 4.07
C GLN A 52 -14.53 -12.36 5.14
N PRO A 53 -15.57 -13.17 4.87
CA PRO A 53 -16.62 -13.46 5.83
C PRO A 53 -16.17 -14.45 6.92
N ASP A 54 -14.88 -14.64 7.12
CA ASP A 54 -14.37 -15.62 8.07
C ASP A 54 -14.32 -15.00 9.47
N LEU A 55 -15.20 -15.49 10.35
CA LEU A 55 -15.36 -15.15 11.77
C LEU A 55 -14.06 -15.18 12.60
N LYS A 56 -12.95 -15.67 12.04
CA LYS A 56 -11.63 -15.77 12.68
C LYS A 56 -10.77 -14.51 12.59
N ARG A 57 -11.13 -13.51 11.79
CA ARG A 57 -10.47 -12.21 11.77
C ARG A 57 -11.34 -11.18 12.48
N GLY A 58 -11.09 -11.02 13.76
CA GLY A 58 -11.78 -10.13 14.67
C GLY A 58 -11.87 -8.66 14.21
N LEU A 59 -12.27 -7.82 15.11
CA LEU A 59 -12.32 -6.36 14.92
C LEU A 59 -10.91 -5.84 14.61
N VAL A 60 -10.81 -5.04 13.54
CA VAL A 60 -9.54 -4.42 13.12
C VAL A 60 -9.31 -3.07 13.81
N GLU A 61 -10.39 -2.43 14.23
CA GLU A 61 -10.36 -1.16 14.95
C GLU A 61 -11.51 -1.13 15.95
N PHE A 62 -11.33 -0.45 17.07
CA PHE A 62 -12.32 -0.31 18.12
C PHE A 62 -12.27 1.10 18.71
N VAL A 63 -13.24 1.91 18.34
CA VAL A 63 -13.37 3.29 18.81
C VAL A 63 -14.31 3.32 19.99
N THR A 64 -13.92 3.94 21.10
CA THR A 64 -14.70 3.91 22.37
C THR A 64 -15.03 5.30 22.89
N HIS A 65 -16.14 5.38 23.62
CA HIS A 65 -16.56 6.53 24.42
C HIS A 65 -16.91 6.07 25.84
N GLY A 66 -16.60 6.90 26.84
CA GLY A 66 -16.92 6.64 28.25
C GLY A 66 -15.82 5.91 29.03
N ILE A 67 -14.85 5.27 28.35
CA ILE A 67 -13.68 4.63 28.98
C ILE A 67 -12.45 5.48 28.62
N ASP A 68 -11.71 5.90 29.65
CA ASP A 68 -10.50 6.70 29.45
C ASP A 68 -9.31 5.85 28.92
N GLY A 69 -8.28 6.53 28.43
CA GLY A 69 -7.10 5.85 27.88
C GLY A 69 -6.31 4.99 28.88
N LYS A 70 -6.49 5.20 30.22
CA LYS A 70 -5.90 4.34 31.25
C LYS A 70 -6.70 3.05 31.36
N GLY A 71 -8.03 3.13 31.34
CA GLY A 71 -8.93 1.98 31.34
C GLY A 71 -8.72 1.09 30.12
N ILE A 72 -8.62 1.68 28.92
CA ILE A 72 -8.35 0.93 27.68
C ILE A 72 -7.02 0.18 27.77
N ARG A 73 -5.95 0.82 28.26
CA ARG A 73 -4.64 0.15 28.44
C ARG A 73 -4.68 -0.95 29.49
N ALA A 74 -5.49 -0.81 30.53
CA ALA A 74 -5.64 -1.83 31.58
C ALA A 74 -6.39 -3.07 31.09
N ILE A 75 -7.36 -2.93 30.16
CA ILE A 75 -8.07 -4.02 29.51
C ILE A 75 -7.13 -4.81 28.57
N GLY A 76 -6.23 -4.12 27.86
CA GLY A 76 -5.03 -4.68 27.19
C GLY A 76 -5.24 -5.14 25.75
N HIS A 77 -6.32 -5.81 25.40
CA HIS A 77 -6.56 -6.32 24.04
C HIS A 77 -7.92 -5.88 23.47
N LEU A 78 -8.00 -5.78 22.16
CA LEU A 78 -9.26 -5.54 21.47
C LEU A 78 -10.24 -6.72 21.66
N PRO A 79 -11.55 -6.47 21.67
CA PRO A 79 -12.54 -7.52 21.66
C PRO A 79 -12.36 -8.45 20.45
N GLN A 80 -12.43 -9.76 20.69
CA GLN A 80 -12.26 -10.76 19.62
C GLN A 80 -13.54 -11.08 18.88
N GLY A 81 -14.64 -10.33 19.11
CA GLY A 81 -15.92 -10.56 18.45
C GLY A 81 -16.60 -11.86 18.92
N VAL A 82 -16.30 -12.34 20.14
CA VAL A 82 -16.97 -13.48 20.78
C VAL A 82 -18.10 -13.01 21.69
N GLY A 83 -18.95 -13.92 22.12
CA GLY A 83 -20.04 -13.60 23.03
C GLY A 83 -21.14 -12.76 22.36
N VAL A 84 -21.72 -11.84 23.13
CA VAL A 84 -22.79 -10.94 22.67
C VAL A 84 -22.35 -10.08 21.48
N LEU A 85 -21.08 -9.65 21.45
CA LEU A 85 -20.53 -8.88 20.33
C LEU A 85 -20.51 -9.69 19.03
N GLY A 86 -20.25 -10.99 19.12
CA GLY A 86 -20.24 -11.91 17.96
C GLY A 86 -21.61 -12.14 17.34
N LEU A 87 -22.69 -11.98 18.11
CA LEU A 87 -24.05 -12.12 17.59
C LEU A 87 -24.35 -11.15 16.44
N LEU A 88 -23.88 -9.90 16.56
CA LEU A 88 -24.06 -8.87 15.52
C LEU A 88 -23.17 -9.09 14.28
N ILE A 89 -22.11 -9.88 14.42
CA ILE A 89 -21.26 -10.25 13.29
C ILE A 89 -21.91 -11.39 12.49
N THR A 90 -22.53 -12.36 13.19
CA THR A 90 -23.15 -13.53 12.55
C THR A 90 -24.57 -13.26 12.04
N ASP A 91 -25.35 -12.46 12.75
CA ASP A 91 -26.70 -12.05 12.38
C ASP A 91 -26.83 -10.54 12.60
N PRO A 92 -26.56 -9.72 11.56
CA PRO A 92 -26.46 -8.25 11.67
C PRO A 92 -27.85 -7.61 11.79
N LYS A 93 -28.48 -7.78 12.95
CA LYS A 93 -29.76 -7.17 13.31
C LYS A 93 -29.61 -6.40 14.63
N PRO A 94 -30.36 -5.33 14.85
CA PRO A 94 -30.41 -4.66 16.14
C PRO A 94 -30.76 -5.63 17.26
N ARG A 95 -30.09 -5.49 18.42
CA ARG A 95 -30.31 -6.35 19.58
C ARG A 95 -30.30 -5.54 20.86
N ARG A 96 -31.38 -5.64 21.63
CA ARG A 96 -31.48 -5.13 22.99
C ARG A 96 -31.42 -6.30 23.98
N ILE A 97 -30.61 -6.15 25.01
CA ILE A 97 -30.40 -7.15 26.05
C ILE A 97 -30.42 -6.40 27.38
N ALA A 98 -31.34 -6.79 28.28
CA ALA A 98 -31.51 -6.18 29.57
C ALA A 98 -30.35 -6.46 30.49
N ASP A 99 -29.80 -7.69 30.44
CA ASP A 99 -28.63 -8.09 31.24
C ASP A 99 -27.67 -8.96 30.40
N ILE A 100 -26.51 -8.41 30.07
CA ILE A 100 -25.46 -9.12 29.33
C ILE A 100 -24.98 -10.33 30.11
N GLY A 101 -24.85 -10.21 31.43
CA GLY A 101 -24.35 -11.29 32.29
C GLY A 101 -25.23 -12.52 32.30
N ALA A 102 -26.52 -12.33 32.19
CA ALA A 102 -27.54 -13.39 32.15
C ALA A 102 -27.78 -13.98 30.74
N HIS A 103 -27.24 -13.35 29.69
CA HIS A 103 -27.52 -13.78 28.30
C HIS A 103 -26.73 -15.07 27.97
N PRO A 104 -27.39 -16.10 27.33
CA PRO A 104 -26.73 -17.39 27.02
C PRO A 104 -25.48 -17.31 26.19
N ALA A 105 -25.35 -16.29 25.33
CA ALA A 105 -24.17 -16.03 24.53
C ALA A 105 -23.12 -15.17 25.24
N SER A 106 -23.27 -14.85 26.55
CA SER A 106 -22.30 -14.05 27.28
C SER A 106 -20.97 -14.81 27.40
N ALA A 107 -19.87 -14.14 27.03
CA ALA A 107 -18.51 -14.66 27.23
C ALA A 107 -17.82 -14.07 28.47
N GLY A 108 -18.55 -13.28 29.28
CA GLY A 108 -18.00 -12.52 30.39
C GLY A 108 -17.19 -11.30 29.95
N PHE A 109 -16.57 -10.62 30.91
CA PHE A 109 -15.75 -9.45 30.68
C PHE A 109 -14.28 -9.76 31.02
N PRO A 110 -13.31 -9.17 30.30
CA PRO A 110 -11.91 -9.29 30.64
C PRO A 110 -11.59 -8.60 31.97
N ALA A 111 -10.42 -8.89 32.53
CA ALA A 111 -9.94 -8.22 33.74
C ALA A 111 -9.89 -6.70 33.53
N HIS A 112 -10.24 -5.94 34.57
CA HIS A 112 -10.27 -4.47 34.59
C HIS A 112 -11.34 -3.83 33.67
N HIS A 113 -12.18 -4.62 33.02
CA HIS A 113 -13.32 -4.08 32.29
C HIS A 113 -14.39 -3.58 33.25
N PRO A 114 -14.99 -2.38 33.03
CA PRO A 114 -16.09 -1.93 33.86
C PRO A 114 -17.27 -2.92 33.76
N PRO A 115 -18.00 -3.16 34.86
CA PRO A 115 -19.21 -3.99 34.80
C PRO A 115 -20.24 -3.32 33.89
N MET A 116 -20.90 -4.12 33.05
CA MET A 116 -21.94 -3.64 32.14
C MET A 116 -23.14 -4.60 32.20
N THR A 117 -24.33 -4.05 32.25
CA THR A 117 -25.59 -4.79 32.40
C THR A 117 -26.45 -4.63 31.15
N SER A 118 -27.00 -3.44 30.91
CA SER A 118 -27.86 -3.21 29.75
C SER A 118 -27.06 -2.99 28.48
N PHE A 119 -27.59 -3.52 27.36
CA PHE A 119 -26.91 -3.52 26.06
C PHE A 119 -27.86 -3.20 24.91
N LEU A 120 -27.41 -2.38 24.00
CA LEU A 120 -28.00 -2.16 22.69
C LEU A 120 -26.89 -2.26 21.63
N GLY A 121 -27.00 -3.23 20.74
CA GLY A 121 -26.12 -3.42 19.61
C GLY A 121 -26.81 -3.15 18.28
N VAL A 122 -26.19 -2.35 17.41
CA VAL A 122 -26.76 -2.00 16.09
C VAL A 122 -25.68 -2.10 15.02
N PRO A 123 -25.93 -2.84 13.92
CA PRO A 123 -24.99 -2.91 12.81
C PRO A 123 -24.94 -1.57 12.06
N VAL A 124 -23.73 -1.18 11.65
CA VAL A 124 -23.50 -0.04 10.75
C VAL A 124 -23.25 -0.59 9.35
N MET A 125 -24.16 -0.29 8.45
CA MET A 125 -24.10 -0.73 7.06
C MET A 125 -23.48 0.35 6.18
N VAL A 126 -22.54 -0.05 5.32
CA VAL A 126 -22.04 0.80 4.23
C VAL A 126 -22.39 0.10 2.93
N ARG A 127 -23.24 0.73 2.12
CA ARG A 127 -23.95 0.04 1.02
C ARG A 127 -24.67 -1.21 1.57
N ASP A 128 -24.49 -2.37 0.99
CA ASP A 128 -25.13 -3.62 1.43
C ASP A 128 -24.21 -4.51 2.29
N GLN A 129 -23.16 -3.94 2.86
CA GLN A 129 -22.17 -4.68 3.66
C GLN A 129 -22.09 -4.13 5.08
N VAL A 130 -21.92 -5.03 6.05
CA VAL A 130 -21.64 -4.64 7.43
C VAL A 130 -20.24 -4.04 7.50
N PHE A 131 -20.17 -2.76 7.82
CA PHE A 131 -18.90 -2.07 8.07
C PHE A 131 -18.37 -2.36 9.47
N GLY A 132 -19.29 -2.41 10.43
CA GLY A 132 -18.99 -2.59 11.84
C GLY A 132 -20.26 -2.62 12.66
N ASN A 133 -20.10 -2.63 13.97
CA ASN A 133 -21.21 -2.65 14.90
C ASN A 133 -21.05 -1.59 15.97
N LEU A 134 -22.13 -0.85 16.25
CA LEU A 134 -22.26 0.00 17.42
C LEU A 134 -22.67 -0.85 18.62
N TYR A 135 -21.98 -0.64 19.75
CA TYR A 135 -22.23 -1.28 21.02
C TYR A 135 -22.47 -0.18 22.06
N LEU A 136 -23.60 -0.21 22.70
CA LEU A 136 -24.03 0.77 23.69
C LEU A 136 -24.40 0.03 24.99
N THR A 137 -23.89 0.50 26.11
CA THR A 137 -24.10 -0.16 27.39
C THR A 137 -24.36 0.84 28.50
N GLU A 138 -24.96 0.35 29.58
CA GLU A 138 -25.31 1.14 30.77
C GLU A 138 -26.21 2.32 30.45
N LYS A 139 -27.49 2.02 30.11
CA LYS A 139 -28.53 3.05 29.90
C LYS A 139 -28.67 3.91 31.13
N GLN A 140 -28.52 5.21 30.97
CA GLN A 140 -28.70 6.18 32.05
C GLN A 140 -30.18 6.54 32.23
N GLY A 141 -30.64 6.59 33.48
CA GLY A 141 -32.02 6.94 33.81
C GLY A 141 -33.07 5.87 33.62
N ALA A 142 -32.68 4.65 33.15
CA ALA A 142 -33.56 3.48 33.04
C ALA A 142 -32.74 2.19 33.23
N ALA A 143 -33.41 1.06 33.50
CA ALA A 143 -32.75 -0.22 33.68
C ALA A 143 -32.27 -0.83 32.35
N GLU A 144 -32.96 -0.56 31.26
CA GLU A 144 -32.68 -1.11 29.93
C GLU A 144 -32.97 -0.09 28.81
N PHE A 145 -32.44 -0.33 27.63
CA PHE A 145 -32.75 0.46 26.42
C PHE A 145 -34.16 0.19 25.93
N SER A 146 -34.89 1.24 25.57
CA SER A 146 -36.26 1.16 25.02
C SER A 146 -36.23 0.92 23.50
N GLN A 147 -37.44 0.59 22.94
CA GLN A 147 -37.61 0.53 21.48
C GLN A 147 -37.28 1.88 20.81
N SER A 148 -37.64 2.99 21.43
CA SER A 148 -37.34 4.32 20.93
C SER A 148 -35.83 4.58 20.88
N ASP A 149 -35.04 4.08 21.84
CA ASP A 149 -33.59 4.18 21.82
C ASP A 149 -33.00 3.36 20.64
N GLU A 150 -33.53 2.15 20.42
CA GLU A 150 -33.13 1.30 19.29
C GLU A 150 -33.42 1.99 17.95
N ASP A 151 -34.64 2.51 17.77
CA ASP A 151 -35.05 3.17 16.53
C ASP A 151 -34.17 4.39 16.21
N MET A 152 -33.82 5.19 17.23
CA MET A 152 -32.93 6.32 17.08
C MET A 152 -31.51 5.91 16.72
N VAL A 153 -30.95 4.88 17.37
CA VAL A 153 -29.60 4.40 17.07
C VAL A 153 -29.53 3.72 15.69
N VAL A 154 -30.60 3.04 15.28
CA VAL A 154 -30.71 2.48 13.91
C VAL A 154 -30.68 3.60 12.86
N ALA A 155 -31.47 4.67 13.08
CA ALA A 155 -31.46 5.84 12.19
C ALA A 155 -30.08 6.52 12.14
N LEU A 156 -29.44 6.67 13.29
CA LEU A 156 -28.08 7.22 13.39
C LEU A 156 -27.06 6.29 12.67
N ALA A 157 -27.16 4.96 12.82
CA ALA A 157 -26.29 4.00 12.16
C ALA A 157 -26.44 4.06 10.63
N GLY A 158 -27.65 4.29 10.12
CA GLY A 158 -27.88 4.56 8.71
C GLY A 158 -27.15 5.81 8.21
N ALA A 159 -27.28 6.92 8.92
CA ALA A 159 -26.56 8.17 8.61
C ALA A 159 -25.03 8.01 8.74
N ALA A 160 -24.57 7.25 9.74
CA ALA A 160 -23.17 6.93 9.96
C ALA A 160 -22.58 6.16 8.76
N GLY A 161 -23.32 5.20 8.19
CA GLY A 161 -22.90 4.48 6.98
C GLY A 161 -22.63 5.40 5.80
N VAL A 162 -23.49 6.40 5.58
CA VAL A 162 -23.28 7.42 4.53
C VAL A 162 -22.06 8.29 4.83
N ALA A 163 -21.89 8.75 6.07
CA ALA A 163 -20.75 9.58 6.47
C ALA A 163 -19.41 8.82 6.31
N ILE A 164 -19.37 7.55 6.68
CA ILE A 164 -18.21 6.66 6.50
C ILE A 164 -17.86 6.49 5.01
N GLU A 165 -18.87 6.24 4.16
CA GLU A 165 -18.66 6.10 2.72
C GLU A 165 -18.11 7.39 2.12
N ASN A 166 -18.66 8.54 2.49
CA ASN A 166 -18.17 9.84 2.03
C ASN A 166 -16.71 10.09 2.46
N ALA A 167 -16.37 9.81 3.72
CA ALA A 167 -15.00 9.95 4.20
C ALA A 167 -14.01 9.04 3.45
N ARG A 168 -14.41 7.80 3.15
CA ARG A 168 -13.62 6.85 2.35
C ARG A 168 -13.44 7.29 0.90
N LEU A 169 -14.51 7.80 0.29
CA LEU A 169 -14.43 8.34 -1.06
C LEU A 169 -13.51 9.55 -1.13
N HIS A 170 -13.60 10.44 -0.15
CA HIS A 170 -12.74 11.62 -0.06
C HIS A 170 -11.26 11.20 0.07
N GLN A 171 -10.96 10.30 0.98
CA GLN A 171 -9.60 9.77 1.16
C GLN A 171 -9.06 9.12 -0.12
N ARG A 172 -9.90 8.38 -0.88
CA ARG A 172 -9.50 7.82 -2.18
C ARG A 172 -9.23 8.90 -3.23
N LEU A 173 -10.07 9.94 -3.29
CA LEU A 173 -9.86 11.06 -4.21
C LEU A 173 -8.57 11.82 -3.91
N GLU A 174 -8.25 12.06 -2.63
CA GLU A 174 -6.98 12.66 -2.23
C GLU A 174 -5.78 11.80 -2.65
N GLN A 175 -5.86 10.47 -2.45
CA GLN A 175 -4.82 9.56 -2.90
C GLN A 175 -4.63 9.63 -4.42
N LEU A 176 -5.71 9.56 -5.18
CA LEU A 176 -5.66 9.65 -6.64
C LEU A 176 -5.13 11.01 -7.14
N ALA A 177 -5.47 12.12 -6.47
CA ALA A 177 -4.95 13.43 -6.80
C ALA A 177 -3.43 13.52 -6.58
N VAL A 178 -2.92 12.95 -5.47
CA VAL A 178 -1.48 12.88 -5.21
C VAL A 178 -0.76 12.04 -6.26
N LEU A 179 -1.35 10.90 -6.68
CA LEU A 179 -0.81 10.05 -7.73
C LEU A 179 -0.74 10.79 -9.07
N GLY A 180 -1.85 11.41 -9.49
CA GLY A 180 -1.91 12.17 -10.73
C GLY A 180 -0.93 13.34 -10.78
N GLU A 181 -0.71 14.03 -9.66
CA GLU A 181 0.27 15.11 -9.57
C GLU A 181 1.72 14.59 -9.69
N ARG A 182 2.03 13.44 -9.07
CA ARG A 182 3.35 12.79 -9.21
C ARG A 182 3.64 12.37 -10.64
N GLU A 183 2.68 11.73 -11.32
CA GLU A 183 2.81 11.36 -12.74
C GLU A 183 3.01 12.60 -13.64
N ARG A 184 2.31 13.70 -13.33
CA ARG A 184 2.47 14.96 -14.05
C ARG A 184 3.89 15.52 -13.86
N ILE A 185 4.39 15.56 -12.60
CA ILE A 185 5.74 16.05 -12.30
C ILE A 185 6.80 15.17 -12.97
N ALA A 186 6.65 13.85 -12.93
CA ALA A 186 7.57 12.91 -13.57
C ALA A 186 7.68 13.17 -15.08
N ARG A 187 6.54 13.35 -15.74
CA ARG A 187 6.47 13.65 -17.19
C ARG A 187 7.08 14.99 -17.51
N ASP A 188 6.75 16.04 -16.76
CA ASP A 188 7.29 17.39 -16.95
C ASP A 188 8.82 17.42 -16.76
N LEU A 189 9.35 16.70 -15.79
CA LEU A 189 10.81 16.56 -15.58
C LEU A 189 11.46 15.80 -16.73
N HIS A 190 10.86 14.71 -17.19
CA HIS A 190 11.39 13.94 -18.32
C HIS A 190 11.43 14.77 -19.61
N ASP A 191 10.33 15.41 -19.96
CA ASP A 191 10.18 16.07 -21.26
C ASP A 191 10.86 17.44 -21.31
N THR A 192 10.98 18.12 -20.16
CA THR A 192 11.55 19.47 -20.15
C THR A 192 12.98 19.49 -19.65
N VAL A 193 13.27 18.86 -18.51
CA VAL A 193 14.58 18.97 -17.85
C VAL A 193 15.58 18.00 -18.47
N ILE A 194 15.24 16.70 -18.51
CA ILE A 194 16.16 15.68 -19.03
C ILE A 194 16.49 15.92 -20.50
N GLN A 195 15.50 16.26 -21.33
CA GLN A 195 15.74 16.53 -22.76
C GLN A 195 16.63 17.75 -22.98
N ARG A 196 16.47 18.83 -22.18
CA ARG A 196 17.34 20.01 -22.29
C ARG A 196 18.77 19.72 -21.83
N LEU A 197 18.94 19.01 -20.70
CA LEU A 197 20.26 18.62 -20.20
C LEU A 197 20.97 17.72 -21.21
N PHE A 198 20.26 16.76 -21.79
CA PHE A 198 20.80 15.87 -22.81
C PHE A 198 21.24 16.62 -24.06
N ALA A 199 20.40 17.56 -24.56
CA ALA A 199 20.76 18.39 -25.71
C ALA A 199 21.99 19.27 -25.42
N THR A 200 22.08 19.81 -24.21
CA THR A 200 23.25 20.59 -23.76
C THR A 200 24.51 19.72 -23.69
N GLY A 201 24.43 18.54 -23.10
CA GLY A 201 25.53 17.57 -23.05
C GLY A 201 26.03 17.17 -24.44
N MET A 202 25.12 16.85 -25.37
CA MET A 202 25.49 16.56 -26.76
C MET A 202 26.17 17.76 -27.45
N GLY A 203 25.68 18.98 -27.20
CA GLY A 203 26.33 20.20 -27.71
C GLY A 203 27.76 20.36 -27.21
N LEU A 204 27.96 20.17 -25.90
CA LEU A 204 29.32 20.24 -25.28
C LEU A 204 30.22 19.12 -25.79
N GLN A 205 29.71 17.88 -25.89
CA GLN A 205 30.45 16.73 -26.44
C GLN A 205 30.95 16.98 -27.86
N SER A 206 30.15 17.66 -28.70
CA SER A 206 30.56 18.02 -30.06
C SER A 206 31.69 19.05 -30.10
N LEU A 207 31.80 19.89 -29.07
CA LEU A 207 32.89 20.83 -28.91
C LEU A 207 34.18 20.15 -28.45
N VAL A 208 34.11 19.20 -27.51
CA VAL A 208 35.24 18.41 -27.04
C VAL A 208 36.00 17.75 -28.18
N GLY A 209 35.31 17.22 -29.20
CA GLY A 209 35.88 16.57 -30.36
C GLY A 209 36.63 17.52 -31.31
N ARG A 210 36.47 18.85 -31.19
CA ARG A 210 37.06 19.90 -32.05
C ARG A 210 38.15 20.70 -31.38
N MET A 211 38.45 20.44 -30.11
CA MET A 211 39.43 21.21 -29.35
C MET A 211 40.81 20.55 -29.39
N GLU A 212 41.81 21.37 -29.68
CA GLU A 212 43.21 20.95 -29.70
C GLU A 212 43.92 21.17 -28.33
N GLU A 213 43.39 22.06 -27.50
CA GLU A 213 43.99 22.44 -26.20
C GLU A 213 43.60 21.42 -25.12
N SER A 214 44.64 20.76 -24.56
CA SER A 214 44.46 19.59 -23.68
C SER A 214 43.74 19.91 -22.37
N ASP A 215 44.06 21.00 -21.69
CA ASP A 215 43.52 21.37 -20.37
C ASP A 215 42.02 21.77 -20.46
N LEU A 216 41.65 22.54 -21.47
CA LEU A 216 40.29 22.98 -21.70
C LEU A 216 39.38 21.80 -22.14
N ARG A 217 39.93 20.90 -22.94
CA ARG A 217 39.29 19.68 -23.37
C ARG A 217 38.97 18.75 -22.19
N GLU A 218 39.91 18.59 -21.25
CA GLU A 218 39.71 17.76 -20.05
C GLU A 218 38.63 18.34 -19.14
N ARG A 219 38.64 19.66 -18.91
CA ARG A 219 37.61 20.38 -18.16
C ARG A 219 36.24 20.29 -18.78
N LEU A 220 36.13 20.36 -20.09
CA LEU A 220 34.87 20.26 -20.80
C LEU A 220 34.33 18.81 -20.77
N GLN A 221 35.20 17.81 -20.88
CA GLN A 221 34.83 16.41 -20.73
C GLN A 221 34.28 16.14 -19.31
N GLN A 222 34.97 16.69 -18.29
CA GLN A 222 34.47 16.57 -16.91
C GLN A 222 33.06 17.17 -16.72
N ALA A 223 32.82 18.34 -17.33
CA ALA A 223 31.49 18.96 -17.28
C ALA A 223 30.41 18.13 -17.99
N VAL A 224 30.74 17.42 -19.08
CA VAL A 224 29.83 16.47 -19.75
C VAL A 224 29.56 15.27 -18.88
N ASP A 225 30.59 14.73 -18.23
CA ASP A 225 30.44 13.57 -17.33
C ASP A 225 29.57 13.91 -16.10
N GLU A 226 29.71 15.11 -15.53
CA GLU A 226 28.90 15.65 -14.44
C GLU A 226 27.40 15.83 -14.87
N LEU A 227 27.17 16.32 -16.11
CA LEU A 227 25.83 16.42 -16.68
C LEU A 227 25.17 15.03 -16.85
N ASP A 228 25.92 14.07 -17.33
CA ASP A 228 25.42 12.69 -17.50
C ASP A 228 25.08 12.04 -16.15
N GLU A 229 25.88 12.33 -15.11
CA GLU A 229 25.58 11.87 -13.74
C GLU A 229 24.32 12.55 -13.20
N THR A 230 24.17 13.87 -13.37
CA THR A 230 22.98 14.62 -12.96
C THR A 230 21.72 14.10 -13.65
N ILE A 231 21.77 13.80 -14.95
CA ILE A 231 20.67 13.20 -15.71
C ILE A 231 20.32 11.83 -15.11
N ARG A 232 21.31 11.04 -14.71
CA ARG A 232 21.13 9.73 -14.11
C ARG A 232 20.46 9.82 -12.73
N GLU A 233 20.90 10.77 -11.89
CA GLU A 233 20.30 11.04 -10.58
C GLU A 233 18.84 11.51 -10.70
N ILE A 234 18.55 12.43 -11.62
CA ILE A 234 17.18 12.89 -11.88
C ILE A 234 16.29 11.73 -12.33
N ARG A 235 16.76 10.86 -13.23
CA ARG A 235 16.03 9.67 -13.67
C ARG A 235 15.74 8.72 -12.51
N ILE A 236 16.70 8.50 -11.61
CA ILE A 236 16.50 7.67 -10.41
C ILE A 236 15.44 8.31 -9.50
N THR A 237 15.50 9.62 -9.30
CA THR A 237 14.53 10.34 -8.45
C THR A 237 13.11 10.30 -9.03
N ILE A 238 12.96 10.50 -10.35
CA ILE A 238 11.67 10.35 -11.04
C ILE A 238 11.14 8.94 -10.85
N PHE A 239 12.00 7.95 -11.04
CA PHE A 239 11.64 6.55 -10.86
C PHE A 239 11.23 6.21 -9.44
N ASP A 240 11.92 6.75 -8.41
CA ASP A 240 11.54 6.55 -7.00
C ASP A 240 10.19 7.21 -6.68
N LEU A 241 9.83 8.29 -7.38
CA LEU A 241 8.49 8.90 -7.30
C LEU A 241 7.41 7.98 -7.90
N GLU A 242 7.70 7.30 -9.01
CA GLU A 242 6.81 6.35 -9.69
C GLU A 242 6.75 4.99 -8.97
N ALA A 243 7.89 4.50 -8.46
CA ALA A 243 8.03 3.17 -7.84
C ALA A 243 7.31 3.03 -6.50
N ARG A 244 7.15 4.11 -5.72
CA ARG A 244 6.40 4.08 -4.45
C ARG A 244 4.92 3.72 -4.61
N ASP A 245 4.36 3.85 -5.80
CA ASP A 245 3.00 3.43 -6.11
C ASP A 245 2.94 1.99 -6.63
N ALA A 246 4.01 1.51 -7.25
CA ALA A 246 4.18 0.11 -7.65
C ALA A 246 4.37 -0.85 -6.45
N GLU A 247 4.60 -0.37 -5.23
CA GLU A 247 4.61 -1.21 -4.01
C GLU A 247 3.27 -1.90 -3.72
N LYS A 248 2.18 -1.41 -4.32
CA LYS A 248 0.85 -2.07 -4.28
C LYS A 248 0.63 -3.08 -5.40
N GLU A 249 1.46 -3.02 -6.44
CA GLU A 249 1.45 -3.98 -7.53
C GLU A 249 2.48 -5.09 -7.24
N GLY A 250 2.07 -6.36 -7.36
CA GLY A 250 2.95 -7.50 -7.13
C GLY A 250 4.21 -7.46 -8.04
N LEU A 251 5.24 -8.20 -7.68
CA LEU A 251 6.53 -8.27 -8.40
C LEU A 251 6.36 -8.51 -9.91
N ARG A 252 5.33 -9.27 -10.30
CA ARG A 252 5.03 -9.57 -11.72
C ARG A 252 4.72 -8.31 -12.53
N ALA A 253 3.89 -7.42 -12.01
CA ALA A 253 3.53 -6.18 -12.69
C ALA A 253 4.73 -5.24 -12.84
N ARG A 254 5.54 -5.13 -11.79
CA ARG A 254 6.77 -4.30 -11.78
C ARG A 254 7.82 -4.79 -12.79
N VAL A 255 7.98 -6.11 -12.95
CA VAL A 255 8.87 -6.70 -13.98
C VAL A 255 8.37 -6.40 -15.39
N LEU A 256 7.05 -6.50 -15.63
CA LEU A 256 6.45 -6.18 -16.94
C LEU A 256 6.60 -4.69 -17.27
N ALA A 257 6.44 -3.81 -16.30
CA ALA A 257 6.65 -2.37 -16.48
C ALA A 257 8.09 -2.06 -16.93
N LEU A 258 9.10 -2.61 -16.25
CA LEU A 258 10.51 -2.46 -16.62
C LEU A 258 10.84 -2.99 -18.02
N ALA A 259 10.26 -4.12 -18.41
CA ALA A 259 10.43 -4.65 -19.75
C ALA A 259 9.76 -3.76 -20.81
N GLY A 260 8.61 -3.18 -20.47
CA GLY A 260 7.90 -2.20 -21.30
C GLY A 260 8.70 -0.93 -21.54
N GLU A 261 9.32 -0.37 -20.50
CA GLU A 261 10.21 0.80 -20.58
C GLU A 261 11.40 0.55 -21.54
N ALA A 262 12.02 -0.63 -21.43
CA ALA A 262 13.12 -1.01 -22.29
C ALA A 262 12.71 -1.10 -23.77
N THR A 263 11.45 -1.40 -24.08
CA THR A 263 10.93 -1.51 -25.45
C THR A 263 11.11 -0.22 -26.24
N ALA A 264 10.88 0.93 -25.62
CA ALA A 264 10.99 2.23 -26.28
C ALA A 264 12.42 2.52 -26.79
N THR A 265 13.43 2.03 -26.07
CA THR A 265 14.84 2.27 -26.41
C THR A 265 15.44 1.14 -27.25
N LEU A 266 15.00 -0.11 -27.05
CA LEU A 266 15.43 -1.27 -27.83
C LEU A 266 14.83 -1.31 -29.23
N GLY A 267 13.65 -0.71 -29.44
CA GLY A 267 12.87 -0.80 -30.69
C GLY A 267 12.11 -2.12 -30.86
N PHE A 268 12.16 -3.00 -29.87
CA PHE A 268 11.40 -4.28 -29.81
C PHE A 268 11.11 -4.64 -28.37
N ALA A 269 10.04 -5.41 -28.13
CA ALA A 269 9.65 -5.84 -26.79
C ALA A 269 10.50 -7.03 -26.29
N PRO A 270 11.11 -6.96 -25.09
CA PRO A 270 11.70 -8.12 -24.44
C PRO A 270 10.66 -9.24 -24.22
N ARG A 271 11.04 -10.48 -24.42
CA ARG A 271 10.20 -11.64 -24.10
C ARG A 271 10.31 -11.95 -22.62
N VAL A 272 9.22 -11.81 -21.88
CA VAL A 272 9.20 -12.04 -20.43
C VAL A 272 8.49 -13.36 -20.12
N HIS A 273 9.17 -14.23 -19.39
CA HIS A 273 8.62 -15.49 -18.86
C HIS A 273 8.72 -15.48 -17.33
N MET A 274 7.61 -15.74 -16.66
CA MET A 274 7.54 -15.76 -15.20
C MET A 274 6.87 -17.03 -14.70
N ASP A 275 7.54 -17.73 -13.77
CA ASP A 275 7.13 -19.05 -13.27
C ASP A 275 7.26 -19.13 -11.74
N GLY A 276 6.32 -19.82 -11.09
CA GLY A 276 6.29 -20.02 -9.64
C GLY A 276 5.63 -18.91 -8.84
N PRO A 277 5.57 -19.05 -7.49
CA PRO A 277 4.91 -18.12 -6.57
C PRO A 277 5.82 -16.93 -6.22
N LEU A 278 6.12 -16.06 -7.18
CA LEU A 278 7.11 -14.98 -7.09
C LEU A 278 6.88 -14.05 -5.89
N ASP A 279 5.64 -13.58 -5.71
CA ASP A 279 5.30 -12.65 -4.63
C ASP A 279 5.38 -13.28 -3.24
N ALA A 280 5.16 -14.59 -3.13
CA ALA A 280 5.25 -15.32 -1.87
C ALA A 280 6.69 -15.80 -1.56
N ALA A 281 7.54 -15.91 -2.57
CA ALA A 281 8.92 -16.37 -2.46
C ALA A 281 9.95 -15.24 -2.28
N THR A 282 9.49 -13.97 -2.25
CA THR A 282 10.36 -12.79 -2.16
C THR A 282 9.83 -11.79 -1.14
N ASP A 283 10.69 -11.32 -0.25
CA ASP A 283 10.41 -10.17 0.60
C ASP A 283 10.67 -8.85 -0.15
N ALA A 284 10.32 -7.73 0.47
CA ALA A 284 10.47 -6.39 -0.12
C ALA A 284 11.92 -6.09 -0.54
N THR A 285 12.90 -6.50 0.26
CA THR A 285 14.33 -6.29 -0.02
C THR A 285 14.77 -7.09 -1.25
N THR A 286 14.41 -8.36 -1.32
CA THR A 286 14.72 -9.24 -2.46
C THR A 286 14.07 -8.73 -3.74
N GLN A 287 12.81 -8.27 -3.68
CA GLN A 287 12.11 -7.68 -4.82
C GLN A 287 12.82 -6.43 -5.34
N GLU A 288 13.22 -5.53 -4.43
CA GLU A 288 13.89 -4.28 -4.79
C GLU A 288 15.24 -4.55 -5.48
N GLU A 289 16.08 -5.42 -4.91
CA GLU A 289 17.39 -5.75 -5.49
C GLU A 289 17.27 -6.52 -6.81
N LEU A 290 16.25 -7.37 -6.96
CA LEU A 290 15.92 -8.04 -8.21
C LEU A 290 15.57 -7.05 -9.32
N LEU A 291 14.71 -6.06 -9.02
CA LEU A 291 14.29 -5.05 -10.00
C LEU A 291 15.43 -4.11 -10.39
N LYS A 292 16.29 -3.72 -9.44
CA LYS A 292 17.53 -2.96 -9.73
C LYS A 292 18.46 -3.77 -10.64
N THR A 293 18.58 -5.07 -10.41
CA THR A 293 19.40 -5.98 -11.23
C THR A 293 18.81 -6.14 -12.64
N LEU A 294 17.50 -6.30 -12.76
CA LEU A 294 16.82 -6.39 -14.06
C LEU A 294 17.02 -5.09 -14.87
N ARG A 295 16.88 -3.93 -14.24
CA ARG A 295 17.07 -2.63 -14.87
C ARG A 295 18.49 -2.47 -15.38
N GLU A 296 19.49 -2.79 -14.57
CA GLU A 296 20.90 -2.72 -14.96
C GLU A 296 21.20 -3.67 -16.12
N ALA A 297 20.68 -4.90 -16.08
CA ALA A 297 20.84 -5.85 -17.15
C ALA A 297 20.22 -5.37 -18.47
N LEU A 298 18.99 -4.84 -18.45
CA LEU A 298 18.33 -4.27 -19.63
C LEU A 298 19.06 -3.03 -20.16
N SER A 299 19.54 -2.15 -19.26
CA SER A 299 20.35 -0.98 -19.61
C SER A 299 21.65 -1.38 -20.32
N ASN A 300 22.31 -2.44 -19.85
CA ASN A 300 23.51 -2.96 -20.49
C ASN A 300 23.23 -3.51 -21.90
N VAL A 301 22.12 -4.17 -22.10
CA VAL A 301 21.70 -4.61 -23.43
C VAL A 301 21.48 -3.43 -24.37
N VAL A 302 20.77 -2.41 -23.92
CA VAL A 302 20.50 -1.17 -24.68
C VAL A 302 21.79 -0.49 -25.11
N ARG A 303 22.77 -0.37 -24.19
CA ARG A 303 24.00 0.39 -24.43
C ARG A 303 25.07 -0.38 -25.18
N HIS A 304 25.15 -1.69 -25.01
CA HIS A 304 26.34 -2.44 -25.38
C HIS A 304 26.10 -3.61 -26.31
N ALA A 305 24.86 -4.17 -26.35
CA ALA A 305 24.65 -5.44 -27.03
C ALA A 305 24.38 -5.33 -28.53
N SER A 306 23.81 -4.22 -29.02
CA SER A 306 23.26 -4.13 -30.38
C SER A 306 22.36 -5.34 -30.70
N ALA A 307 21.57 -5.75 -29.73
CA ALA A 307 20.75 -6.94 -29.81
C ALA A 307 19.48 -6.70 -30.66
N SER A 308 18.96 -7.76 -31.26
CA SER A 308 17.65 -7.77 -31.92
C SER A 308 16.61 -8.60 -31.13
N SER A 309 17.02 -9.23 -30.03
CA SER A 309 16.14 -10.01 -29.16
C SER A 309 16.68 -10.07 -27.75
N VAL A 310 15.79 -9.91 -26.78
CA VAL A 310 16.07 -10.06 -25.34
C VAL A 310 15.04 -10.98 -24.71
N GLU A 311 15.49 -11.89 -23.87
CA GLU A 311 14.67 -12.80 -23.09
C GLU A 311 14.90 -12.60 -21.60
N VAL A 312 13.83 -12.35 -20.85
CA VAL A 312 13.83 -12.21 -19.39
C VAL A 312 13.08 -13.39 -18.81
N LEU A 313 13.76 -14.21 -18.02
CA LEU A 313 13.15 -15.33 -17.30
C LEU A 313 13.25 -15.05 -15.79
N LEU A 314 12.12 -15.06 -15.11
CA LEU A 314 12.03 -14.94 -13.65
C LEU A 314 11.32 -16.18 -13.09
N ARG A 315 12.01 -16.91 -12.22
CA ARG A 315 11.49 -18.16 -11.65
C ARG A 315 11.67 -18.21 -10.14
N ALA A 316 10.63 -18.60 -9.43
CA ALA A 316 10.70 -18.98 -8.02
C ALA A 316 10.38 -20.47 -7.87
N GLY A 317 11.31 -21.23 -7.28
CA GLY A 317 11.14 -22.67 -7.08
C GLY A 317 12.36 -23.29 -6.41
N SER A 318 12.18 -24.46 -5.79
CA SER A 318 13.26 -25.20 -5.12
C SER A 318 14.05 -24.38 -4.10
N GLY A 319 13.35 -23.47 -3.36
CA GLY A 319 13.99 -22.63 -2.35
C GLY A 319 14.86 -21.50 -2.91
N THR A 320 14.75 -21.18 -4.20
CA THR A 320 15.53 -20.12 -4.85
C THR A 320 14.67 -19.25 -5.76
N VAL A 321 15.09 -17.98 -5.91
CA VAL A 321 14.58 -17.06 -6.92
C VAL A 321 15.68 -16.81 -7.94
N THR A 322 15.37 -16.95 -9.22
CA THR A 322 16.33 -16.81 -10.32
C THR A 322 15.80 -15.79 -11.32
N LEU A 323 16.60 -14.75 -11.58
CA LEU A 323 16.42 -13.82 -12.68
C LEU A 323 17.48 -14.12 -13.74
N ARG A 324 17.06 -14.34 -15.00
CA ARG A 324 17.96 -14.54 -16.12
C ARG A 324 17.59 -13.58 -17.25
N VAL A 325 18.55 -12.79 -17.68
CA VAL A 325 18.42 -11.89 -18.83
C VAL A 325 19.40 -12.33 -19.91
N ALA A 326 18.90 -12.63 -21.09
CA ALA A 326 19.69 -13.13 -22.21
C ALA A 326 19.44 -12.30 -23.47
N ASP A 327 20.50 -11.75 -24.06
CA ASP A 327 20.47 -11.08 -25.35
C ASP A 327 21.11 -11.94 -26.47
N ASN A 328 20.89 -11.51 -27.69
CA ASN A 328 21.51 -12.12 -28.90
C ASN A 328 22.51 -11.16 -29.58
N GLY A 329 23.05 -10.19 -28.85
CA GLY A 329 23.90 -9.15 -29.38
C GLY A 329 25.36 -9.56 -29.55
N VAL A 330 26.27 -8.60 -29.57
CA VAL A 330 27.71 -8.81 -29.83
C VAL A 330 28.43 -9.50 -28.67
N GLY A 331 27.80 -9.61 -27.48
CA GLY A 331 28.41 -10.20 -26.30
C GLY A 331 29.44 -9.30 -25.63
N ILE A 332 30.06 -9.79 -24.54
CA ILE A 332 31.08 -9.07 -23.80
C ILE A 332 32.47 -9.46 -24.36
N PRO A 333 33.28 -8.48 -24.80
CA PRO A 333 34.66 -8.70 -25.23
C PRO A 333 35.49 -9.34 -24.10
N LYS A 334 36.41 -10.28 -24.45
CA LYS A 334 37.27 -10.96 -23.45
C LYS A 334 38.14 -10.01 -22.63
N ASP A 335 38.48 -8.84 -23.19
CA ASP A 335 39.33 -7.84 -22.60
C ASP A 335 38.54 -6.65 -22.01
N ALA A 336 37.19 -6.75 -21.95
CA ALA A 336 36.37 -5.70 -21.38
C ALA A 336 36.67 -5.54 -19.88
N ARG A 337 37.06 -4.33 -19.47
CA ARG A 337 37.13 -4.00 -18.04
C ARG A 337 35.73 -4.15 -17.45
N ARG A 338 35.60 -4.90 -16.33
CA ARG A 338 34.35 -4.96 -15.58
C ARG A 338 34.00 -3.55 -15.15
N GLY A 339 32.86 -3.05 -15.63
CA GLY A 339 32.30 -1.77 -15.20
C GLY A 339 31.54 -1.92 -13.90
N HIS A 340 31.34 -0.80 -13.19
CA HIS A 340 30.63 -0.76 -11.91
C HIS A 340 29.24 -1.41 -11.92
N GLY A 341 28.55 -1.46 -13.05
CA GLY A 341 27.24 -2.10 -13.18
C GLY A 341 27.24 -3.61 -12.91
N LEU A 342 28.27 -4.31 -13.42
CA LEU A 342 28.44 -5.75 -13.22
C LEU A 342 28.81 -6.08 -11.76
N ASP A 343 29.72 -5.29 -11.18
CA ASP A 343 30.14 -5.43 -9.78
C ASP A 343 28.95 -5.17 -8.84
N ASN A 344 28.11 -4.18 -9.14
CA ASN A 344 26.91 -3.88 -8.38
C ASN A 344 25.89 -5.02 -8.42
N MET A 345 25.66 -5.65 -9.58
CA MET A 345 24.74 -6.81 -9.66
C MET A 345 25.26 -8.00 -8.86
N GLN A 346 26.57 -8.22 -8.84
CA GLN A 346 27.20 -9.26 -8.04
C GLN A 346 27.08 -8.96 -6.53
N THR A 347 27.42 -7.75 -6.09
CA THR A 347 27.29 -7.32 -4.68
C THR A 347 25.87 -7.47 -4.16
N ARG A 348 24.88 -7.12 -4.97
CA ARG A 348 23.44 -7.28 -4.62
C ARG A 348 23.06 -8.76 -4.45
N ALA A 349 23.55 -9.67 -5.29
CA ALA A 349 23.32 -11.10 -5.11
C ALA A 349 23.95 -11.60 -3.81
N GLU A 350 25.22 -11.23 -3.56
CA GLU A 350 25.98 -11.67 -2.40
C GLU A 350 25.38 -11.14 -1.08
N SER A 351 24.86 -9.90 -1.05
CA SER A 351 24.18 -9.33 0.13
C SER A 351 22.92 -10.12 0.53
N LEU A 352 22.32 -10.84 -0.41
CA LEU A 352 21.16 -11.71 -0.19
C LEU A 352 21.54 -13.20 -0.09
N GLY A 353 22.85 -13.52 0.06
CA GLY A 353 23.34 -14.89 0.14
C GLY A 353 23.27 -15.66 -1.18
N GLY A 354 23.21 -14.96 -2.30
CA GLY A 354 23.10 -15.50 -3.64
C GLY A 354 24.34 -15.30 -4.50
N VAL A 355 24.17 -15.49 -5.81
CA VAL A 355 25.25 -15.37 -6.80
C VAL A 355 24.75 -14.68 -8.07
N CYS A 356 25.65 -13.93 -8.74
CA CYS A 356 25.41 -13.35 -10.06
C CYS A 356 26.49 -13.82 -11.03
N GLU A 357 26.08 -14.48 -12.09
CA GLU A 357 27.00 -15.05 -13.10
C GLU A 357 26.73 -14.42 -14.46
N LEU A 358 27.83 -14.12 -15.15
CA LEU A 358 27.79 -13.72 -16.56
C LEU A 358 28.37 -14.84 -17.44
N SER A 359 27.66 -15.12 -18.51
CA SER A 359 28.11 -16.14 -19.49
C SER A 359 27.80 -15.68 -20.91
N VAL A 360 28.56 -16.25 -21.86
CA VAL A 360 28.31 -16.03 -23.27
C VAL A 360 27.19 -16.99 -23.74
N ARG A 361 26.21 -16.46 -24.46
CA ARG A 361 25.12 -17.25 -25.03
C ARG A 361 25.65 -18.11 -26.21
N ARG A 362 25.19 -19.36 -26.30
CA ARG A 362 25.47 -20.17 -27.49
C ARG A 362 24.82 -19.51 -28.73
N GLY A 363 25.63 -19.11 -29.70
CA GLY A 363 25.20 -18.41 -30.92
C GLY A 363 25.37 -16.87 -30.86
N GLY A 364 26.02 -16.33 -29.84
CA GLY A 364 26.29 -14.90 -29.65
C GLY A 364 25.40 -14.26 -28.62
N GLY A 365 25.89 -13.17 -28.02
CA GLY A 365 25.20 -12.40 -26.95
C GLY A 365 25.66 -12.74 -25.54
N THR A 366 24.99 -12.13 -24.54
CA THR A 366 25.32 -12.28 -23.13
C THR A 366 24.14 -12.89 -22.38
N VAL A 367 24.45 -13.61 -21.31
CA VAL A 367 23.49 -14.07 -20.31
C VAL A 367 23.93 -13.59 -18.94
N VAL A 368 23.09 -12.82 -18.28
CA VAL A 368 23.16 -12.50 -16.87
C VAL A 368 22.25 -13.47 -16.12
N SER A 369 22.78 -14.18 -15.13
CA SER A 369 22.03 -15.10 -14.26
C SER A 369 22.25 -14.67 -12.81
N TRP A 370 21.22 -14.13 -12.19
CA TRP A 370 21.19 -13.69 -10.80
C TRP A 370 20.30 -14.66 -10.01
N ARG A 371 20.82 -15.23 -8.92
CA ARG A 371 20.12 -16.25 -8.13
C ARG A 371 20.32 -15.97 -6.66
N VAL A 372 19.20 -15.98 -5.89
CA VAL A 372 19.21 -15.78 -4.44
C VAL A 372 18.31 -16.81 -3.77
N PRO A 373 18.51 -17.11 -2.45
CA PRO A 373 17.56 -17.89 -1.67
C PRO A 373 16.17 -17.26 -1.72
N ALA A 374 15.12 -18.08 -1.75
CA ALA A 374 13.76 -17.62 -1.57
C ALA A 374 13.56 -17.22 -0.10
N SER A 375 12.85 -16.12 0.14
CA SER A 375 12.43 -15.74 1.48
C SER A 375 11.39 -16.74 2.01
N PRO A 376 11.43 -17.13 3.30
CA PRO A 376 10.53 -18.12 3.89
C PRO A 376 9.08 -17.65 3.99
#